data_6890fcfd7cab7459dab4ecdb3ffb0896
#
_entry.id   6890fcfd7cab7459dab4ecdb3ffb0896
#
_cell.length_a   1.000
_cell.length_b   1.000
_cell.length_c   1.000
_cell.angle_alpha   90.00
_cell.angle_beta   90.00
_cell.angle_gamma   90.00
#
_symmetry.space_group_name_H-M   'P 1'
#
loop_
_entity.id
_entity.type
_entity.pdbx_description
1 polymer ?
#
loop_
_entity_poly.entity_id
_entity_poly.type
_entity_poly.pdbx_seq_one_letter_code
_entity_poly.pdbx_strand_id
1 'polypeptide(L)'
;MAHDLNNILSGLVSYPELLLLDLAADNPMRSKIETIQRSGQRAADIVQDLLMIARRGVKDHLVINLNHIVSSYLDTPECKRLLEKHADIRITTELADDLINIRGSHLHILKMIMNLVGNAVEAMPAGGTITLTTFNRYLDMEVDRYERIVEGEYVILQIVDEGVGIAAEDLHRIFEPFYSKKRMGHSGSGLGMTVVWNTLKDHGGFVDIHSREGDGTRFDVYLPATREEIGKPAERIVLQDYTGCETLLVVDDVPEQRDIAVRMLGKLGYRVTAADSGEAAVDYLRTQSVDLLVLDMVMPPGMDGLATYQKILEIRPAQRAIIASGYAPSDRVKAMQVLGAGGYLRKPYTLEKIGLAVRQELDRQ
;
A
#
# COMPACT_ATOMS: atom_id res chain seq x y z
N MET A 1 19.09 -2.15 -6.53
CA MET A 1 19.05 -1.68 -5.11
C MET A 1 17.64 -1.78 -4.48
N ALA A 2 16.56 -1.13 -4.98
CA ALA A 2 15.20 -1.27 -4.40
C ALA A 2 14.65 -2.70 -4.51
N HIS A 3 14.91 -3.41 -5.60
CA HIS A 3 14.54 -4.81 -5.80
C HIS A 3 15.24 -5.73 -4.78
N ASP A 4 16.53 -5.57 -4.63
CA ASP A 4 17.35 -6.42 -3.76
C ASP A 4 16.96 -6.24 -2.28
N LEU A 5 16.65 -4.98 -1.88
CA LEU A 5 16.12 -4.69 -0.56
C LEU A 5 14.75 -5.36 -0.33
N ASN A 6 13.84 -5.28 -1.32
CA ASN A 6 12.54 -5.93 -1.22
C ASN A 6 12.64 -7.47 -1.16
N ASN A 7 13.58 -8.07 -1.88
CA ASN A 7 13.81 -9.52 -1.84
C ASN A 7 14.30 -9.97 -0.45
N ILE A 8 15.27 -9.24 0.14
CA ILE A 8 15.76 -9.51 1.50
C ILE A 8 14.61 -9.36 2.52
N LEU A 9 13.82 -8.29 2.41
CA LEU A 9 12.70 -8.03 3.31
C LEU A 9 11.57 -9.06 3.18
N SER A 10 11.34 -9.58 1.97
CA SER A 10 10.35 -10.64 1.75
C SER A 10 10.66 -11.89 2.61
N GLY A 11 11.94 -12.30 2.66
CA GLY A 11 12.34 -13.41 3.54
C GLY A 11 12.06 -13.12 5.01
N LEU A 12 12.38 -11.89 5.48
CA LEU A 12 12.16 -11.49 6.88
C LEU A 12 10.67 -11.38 7.27
N VAL A 13 9.78 -11.17 6.33
CA VAL A 13 8.32 -11.07 6.59
C VAL A 13 7.64 -12.42 6.41
N SER A 14 7.94 -13.12 5.31
CA SER A 14 7.17 -14.29 4.88
C SER A 14 7.61 -15.60 5.54
N TYR A 15 8.91 -15.80 5.81
CA TYR A 15 9.35 -17.01 6.54
C TYR A 15 8.82 -17.09 7.99
N PRO A 16 8.83 -16.01 8.79
CA PRO A 16 8.18 -16.03 10.08
C PRO A 16 6.69 -16.39 10.01
N GLU A 17 5.96 -15.88 9.01
CA GLU A 17 4.54 -16.22 8.82
C GLU A 17 4.37 -17.74 8.56
N LEU A 18 5.17 -18.30 7.67
CA LEU A 18 5.15 -19.76 7.40
C LEU A 18 5.48 -20.58 8.63
N LEU A 19 6.51 -20.19 9.40
CA LEU A 19 6.90 -20.88 10.62
C LEU A 19 5.77 -20.82 11.68
N LEU A 20 5.09 -19.69 11.81
CA LEU A 20 3.96 -19.56 12.75
C LEU A 20 2.77 -20.44 12.36
N LEU A 21 2.58 -20.77 11.08
CA LEU A 21 1.56 -21.71 10.62
C LEU A 21 1.91 -23.17 10.96
N ASP A 22 3.21 -23.50 11.02
CA ASP A 22 3.69 -24.85 11.31
C ASP A 22 3.83 -25.13 12.82
N LEU A 23 3.87 -24.10 13.66
CA LEU A 23 4.05 -24.21 15.10
C LEU A 23 2.73 -24.35 15.85
N ALA A 24 2.68 -25.24 16.82
CA ALA A 24 1.56 -25.33 17.75
C ALA A 24 1.33 -24.01 18.50
N ALA A 25 0.07 -23.73 18.89
CA ALA A 25 -0.32 -22.44 19.49
C ALA A 25 0.41 -22.13 20.81
N ASP A 26 0.81 -23.15 21.56
CA ASP A 26 1.51 -23.09 22.86
C ASP A 26 3.05 -23.12 22.73
N ASN A 27 3.59 -23.17 21.51
CA ASN A 27 5.03 -23.27 21.32
C ASN A 27 5.74 -21.99 21.80
N PRO A 28 6.77 -22.09 22.69
CA PRO A 28 7.46 -20.92 23.26
C PRO A 28 8.24 -20.09 22.24
N MET A 29 8.50 -20.63 21.03
CA MET A 29 9.18 -19.90 19.96
C MET A 29 8.25 -18.91 19.23
N ARG A 30 6.91 -19.07 19.32
CA ARG A 30 5.95 -18.21 18.61
C ARG A 30 6.19 -16.74 18.89
N SER A 31 6.30 -16.33 20.14
CA SER A 31 6.53 -14.93 20.54
C SER A 31 7.81 -14.34 19.95
N LYS A 32 8.88 -15.16 19.84
CA LYS A 32 10.14 -14.72 19.23
C LYS A 32 9.99 -14.54 17.72
N ILE A 33 9.31 -15.46 17.05
CA ILE A 33 9.06 -15.42 15.60
C ILE A 33 8.13 -14.26 15.26
N GLU A 34 7.07 -14.01 16.03
CA GLU A 34 6.20 -12.84 15.89
C GLU A 34 6.97 -11.53 16.06
N THR A 35 7.99 -11.52 16.93
CA THR A 35 8.85 -10.34 17.08
C THR A 35 9.74 -10.13 15.87
N ILE A 36 10.29 -11.19 15.26
CA ILE A 36 11.06 -11.13 14.02
C ILE A 36 10.15 -10.63 12.88
N GLN A 37 8.96 -11.19 12.73
CA GLN A 37 7.98 -10.79 11.72
C GLN A 37 7.63 -9.30 11.82
N ARG A 38 7.30 -8.84 13.04
CA ARG A 38 7.02 -7.41 13.29
C ARG A 38 8.20 -6.50 12.94
N SER A 39 9.42 -6.94 13.25
CA SER A 39 10.63 -6.18 12.93
C SER A 39 10.90 -6.14 11.42
N GLY A 40 10.70 -7.26 10.72
CA GLY A 40 10.78 -7.36 9.27
C GLY A 40 9.74 -6.46 8.58
N GLN A 41 8.49 -6.46 9.06
CA GLN A 41 7.43 -5.61 8.53
C GLN A 41 7.76 -4.12 8.71
N ARG A 42 8.24 -3.72 9.89
CA ARG A 42 8.67 -2.32 10.11
C ARG A 42 9.81 -1.90 9.18
N ALA A 43 10.78 -2.78 8.95
CA ALA A 43 11.86 -2.49 8.02
C ALA A 43 11.35 -2.35 6.58
N ALA A 44 10.39 -3.19 6.16
CA ALA A 44 9.75 -3.10 4.86
C ALA A 44 8.97 -1.78 4.69
N ASP A 45 8.24 -1.35 5.73
CA ASP A 45 7.50 -0.08 5.73
C ASP A 45 8.44 1.13 5.59
N ILE A 46 9.57 1.14 6.31
CA ILE A 46 10.58 2.20 6.24
C ILE A 46 11.20 2.27 4.83
N VAL A 47 11.56 1.11 4.26
CA VAL A 47 12.12 1.05 2.89
C VAL A 47 11.09 1.54 1.86
N GLN A 48 9.82 1.20 2.03
CA GLN A 48 8.75 1.71 1.17
C GLN A 48 8.59 3.23 1.27
N ASP A 49 8.63 3.78 2.47
CA ASP A 49 8.55 5.22 2.71
C ASP A 49 9.75 5.94 2.06
N LEU A 50 10.97 5.40 2.21
CA LEU A 50 12.17 5.93 1.54
C LEU A 50 12.07 5.88 0.01
N LEU A 51 11.55 4.78 -0.55
CA LEU A 51 11.36 4.66 -1.99
C LEU A 51 10.28 5.62 -2.52
N MET A 52 9.23 5.90 -1.72
CA MET A 52 8.21 6.90 -2.03
C MET A 52 8.80 8.31 -2.05
N ILE A 53 9.66 8.64 -1.07
CA ILE A 53 10.37 9.92 -0.98
C ILE A 53 11.36 10.09 -2.15
N ALA A 54 12.07 9.02 -2.53
CA ALA A 54 13.09 9.06 -3.60
C ALA A 54 12.50 9.17 -5.02
N ARG A 55 11.25 8.74 -5.22
CA ARG A 55 10.56 8.79 -6.51
C ARG A 55 9.76 10.08 -6.61
N ARG A 56 10.27 11.08 -7.31
CA ARG A 56 9.53 12.29 -7.67
C ARG A 56 8.55 12.03 -8.82
N GLY A 57 7.32 12.48 -8.65
CA GLY A 57 6.27 12.47 -9.68
C GLY A 57 5.43 11.20 -9.69
N VAL A 58 4.15 11.37 -9.42
CA VAL A 58 3.12 10.32 -9.59
C VAL A 58 2.81 10.20 -11.07
N LYS A 59 3.15 9.07 -11.70
CA LYS A 59 2.86 8.84 -13.12
C LYS A 59 1.38 8.62 -13.44
N ASP A 60 0.58 8.22 -12.44
CA ASP A 60 -0.82 7.86 -12.62
C ASP A 60 -1.71 8.72 -11.73
N HIS A 61 -2.12 9.88 -12.26
CA HIS A 61 -3.17 10.69 -11.66
C HIS A 61 -4.53 10.25 -12.20
N LEU A 62 -5.25 9.44 -11.43
CA LEU A 62 -6.63 9.08 -11.70
C LEU A 62 -7.57 10.12 -11.08
N VAL A 63 -8.78 10.24 -11.65
CA VAL A 63 -9.86 10.99 -11.01
C VAL A 63 -10.43 10.14 -9.89
N ILE A 64 -10.37 10.65 -8.67
CA ILE A 64 -10.77 9.94 -7.44
C ILE A 64 -11.58 10.85 -6.54
N ASN A 65 -12.47 10.27 -5.73
CA ASN A 65 -13.20 10.98 -4.69
C ASN A 65 -12.57 10.72 -3.32
N LEU A 66 -12.27 11.79 -2.60
CA LEU A 66 -11.57 11.70 -1.32
C LEU A 66 -12.39 10.99 -0.25
N ASN A 67 -13.73 11.14 -0.24
CA ASN A 67 -14.60 10.43 0.68
C ASN A 67 -14.47 8.91 0.55
N HIS A 68 -14.34 8.40 -0.69
CA HIS A 68 -14.12 6.97 -0.91
C HIS A 68 -12.79 6.49 -0.32
N ILE A 69 -11.74 7.32 -0.36
CA ILE A 69 -10.45 6.96 0.22
C ILE A 69 -10.51 6.98 1.75
N VAL A 70 -11.15 7.99 2.35
CA VAL A 70 -11.36 8.07 3.80
C VAL A 70 -12.17 6.86 4.29
N SER A 71 -13.30 6.56 3.66
CA SER A 71 -14.12 5.40 4.02
C SER A 71 -13.35 4.08 3.86
N SER A 72 -12.62 3.94 2.76
CA SER A 72 -11.78 2.76 2.50
C SER A 72 -10.69 2.59 3.57
N TYR A 73 -10.09 3.67 4.05
CA TYR A 73 -9.11 3.64 5.13
C TYR A 73 -9.73 3.13 6.45
N LEU A 74 -10.88 3.64 6.83
CA LEU A 74 -11.57 3.26 8.07
C LEU A 74 -11.94 1.77 8.09
N ASP A 75 -12.20 1.18 6.92
CA ASP A 75 -12.50 -0.24 6.77
C ASP A 75 -11.26 -1.15 6.76
N THR A 76 -10.05 -0.58 6.66
CA THR A 76 -8.82 -1.39 6.60
C THR A 76 -8.58 -2.15 7.91
N PRO A 77 -7.99 -3.37 7.83
CA PRO A 77 -7.56 -4.10 9.02
C PRO A 77 -6.53 -3.33 9.86
N GLU A 78 -5.71 -2.49 9.23
CA GLU A 78 -4.72 -1.63 9.88
C GLU A 78 -5.37 -0.60 10.78
N CYS A 79 -6.40 0.12 10.29
CA CYS A 79 -7.15 1.09 11.08
C CYS A 79 -7.89 0.43 12.24
N LYS A 80 -8.55 -0.71 11.99
CA LYS A 80 -9.27 -1.47 13.02
C LYS A 80 -8.31 -1.92 14.15
N ARG A 81 -7.16 -2.51 13.79
CA ARG A 81 -6.12 -2.90 14.76
C ARG A 81 -5.53 -1.71 15.53
N LEU A 82 -5.39 -0.54 14.86
CA LEU A 82 -4.93 0.67 15.51
C LEU A 82 -5.91 1.10 16.61
N LEU A 83 -7.21 1.10 16.32
CA LEU A 83 -8.26 1.45 17.29
C LEU A 83 -8.43 0.38 18.38
N GLU A 84 -8.33 -0.91 18.07
CA GLU A 84 -8.34 -1.98 19.07
C GLU A 84 -7.21 -1.83 20.09
N LYS A 85 -6.02 -1.42 19.63
CA LYS A 85 -4.86 -1.16 20.50
C LYS A 85 -5.01 0.11 21.36
N HIS A 86 -5.82 1.07 20.89
CA HIS A 86 -6.06 2.36 21.52
C HIS A 86 -7.57 2.56 21.72
N ALA A 87 -8.19 1.69 22.55
CA ALA A 87 -9.63 1.63 22.75
C ALA A 87 -10.28 2.93 23.28
N ASP A 88 -9.47 3.81 23.89
CA ASP A 88 -9.90 5.12 24.39
C ASP A 88 -9.92 6.21 23.29
N ILE A 89 -9.54 5.87 22.05
CA ILE A 89 -9.58 6.77 20.90
C ILE A 89 -10.79 6.48 20.02
N ARG A 90 -11.50 7.55 19.65
CA ARG A 90 -12.64 7.50 18.72
C ARG A 90 -12.33 8.28 17.45
N ILE A 91 -12.69 7.73 16.29
CA ILE A 91 -12.69 8.47 15.02
C ILE A 91 -14.12 8.83 14.65
N THR A 92 -14.35 10.12 14.36
CA THR A 92 -15.61 10.65 13.82
C THR A 92 -15.39 11.22 12.43
N THR A 93 -16.42 11.17 11.58
CA THR A 93 -16.34 11.66 10.20
C THR A 93 -17.46 12.63 9.88
N GLU A 94 -17.14 13.72 9.20
CA GLU A 94 -18.05 14.73 8.66
C GLU A 94 -17.72 14.92 7.18
N LEU A 95 -18.22 14.02 6.33
CA LEU A 95 -17.89 13.99 4.91
C LEU A 95 -18.97 14.70 4.10
N ALA A 96 -18.58 15.72 3.30
CA ALA A 96 -19.53 16.44 2.45
C ALA A 96 -20.10 15.53 1.35
N ASP A 97 -21.40 15.51 1.18
CA ASP A 97 -22.08 14.68 0.18
C ASP A 97 -21.79 15.15 -1.27
N ASP A 98 -21.56 16.45 -1.46
CA ASP A 98 -21.30 17.10 -2.75
C ASP A 98 -19.80 17.29 -3.04
N LEU A 99 -18.93 16.46 -2.45
CA LEU A 99 -17.51 16.62 -2.58
C LEU A 99 -17.03 16.44 -4.02
N ILE A 100 -16.37 17.46 -4.54
CA ILE A 100 -15.75 17.46 -5.88
C ILE A 100 -14.60 16.46 -5.93
N ASN A 101 -14.29 15.93 -7.10
CA ASN A 101 -13.21 14.98 -7.29
C ASN A 101 -11.83 15.68 -7.29
N ILE A 102 -10.79 14.88 -7.11
CA ILE A 102 -9.40 15.29 -7.24
C ILE A 102 -8.68 14.41 -8.25
N ARG A 103 -7.57 14.89 -8.82
CA ARG A 103 -6.66 14.06 -9.60
C ARG A 103 -5.52 13.59 -8.70
N GLY A 104 -5.32 12.27 -8.60
CA GLY A 104 -4.25 11.76 -7.76
C GLY A 104 -4.08 10.26 -7.77
N SER A 105 -3.13 9.80 -6.96
CA SER A 105 -2.90 8.40 -6.70
C SER A 105 -3.65 7.98 -5.44
N HIS A 106 -4.59 7.05 -5.58
CA HIS A 106 -5.32 6.47 -4.44
C HIS A 106 -4.36 5.97 -3.35
N LEU A 107 -3.29 5.27 -3.74
CA LEU A 107 -2.32 4.71 -2.79
C LEU A 107 -1.57 5.78 -2.01
N HIS A 108 -1.13 6.86 -2.67
CA HIS A 108 -0.38 7.93 -2.02
C HIS A 108 -1.26 8.72 -1.05
N ILE A 109 -2.50 9.04 -1.47
CA ILE A 109 -3.45 9.76 -0.61
C ILE A 109 -3.89 8.89 0.58
N LEU A 110 -4.15 7.60 0.36
CA LEU A 110 -4.42 6.65 1.44
C LEU A 110 -3.27 6.62 2.47
N LYS A 111 -2.02 6.52 2.00
CA LYS A 111 -0.84 6.52 2.87
C LYS A 111 -0.67 7.85 3.63
N MET A 112 -1.00 8.98 2.99
CA MET A 112 -1.02 10.29 3.63
C MET A 112 -2.04 10.31 4.79
N ILE A 113 -3.26 9.84 4.58
CA ILE A 113 -4.30 9.74 5.61
C ILE A 113 -3.83 8.83 6.75
N MET A 114 -3.26 7.65 6.43
CA MET A 114 -2.71 6.72 7.43
C MET A 114 -1.66 7.40 8.32
N ASN A 115 -0.74 8.18 7.74
CA ASN A 115 0.31 8.86 8.48
C ASN A 115 -0.27 9.97 9.38
N LEU A 116 -1.21 10.77 8.89
CA LEU A 116 -1.84 11.83 9.67
C LEU A 116 -2.66 11.26 10.83
N VAL A 117 -3.51 10.24 10.57
CA VAL A 117 -4.30 9.59 11.63
C VAL A 117 -3.40 8.85 12.62
N GLY A 118 -2.35 8.16 12.15
CA GLY A 118 -1.37 7.51 13.02
C GLY A 118 -0.70 8.49 13.97
N ASN A 119 -0.29 9.66 13.46
CA ASN A 119 0.30 10.72 14.29
C ASN A 119 -0.69 11.29 15.31
N ALA A 120 -1.96 11.47 14.92
CA ALA A 120 -3.04 11.91 15.81
C ALA A 120 -3.26 10.90 16.96
N VAL A 121 -3.32 9.60 16.65
CA VAL A 121 -3.43 8.54 17.67
C VAL A 121 -2.24 8.59 18.63
N GLU A 122 -1.03 8.72 18.11
CA GLU A 122 0.18 8.79 18.94
C GLU A 122 0.26 10.06 19.79
N ALA A 123 -0.39 11.15 19.37
CA ALA A 123 -0.47 12.40 20.13
C ALA A 123 -1.47 12.34 21.29
N MET A 124 -2.31 11.31 21.36
CA MET A 124 -3.37 11.15 22.37
C MET A 124 -3.16 9.95 23.30
N PRO A 125 -2.10 9.91 24.11
CA PRO A 125 -1.82 8.76 25.00
C PRO A 125 -2.90 8.54 26.08
N ALA A 126 -3.71 9.54 26.37
CA ALA A 126 -4.83 9.47 27.32
C ALA A 126 -6.19 9.19 26.64
N GLY A 127 -6.18 8.90 25.35
CA GLY A 127 -7.41 8.78 24.54
C GLY A 127 -7.90 10.15 24.05
N GLY A 128 -9.00 10.15 23.32
CA GLY A 128 -9.61 11.36 22.76
C GLY A 128 -10.32 11.09 21.43
N THR A 129 -10.67 12.16 20.72
CA THR A 129 -11.38 12.10 19.46
C THR A 129 -10.52 12.60 18.30
N ILE A 130 -10.52 11.88 17.19
CA ILE A 130 -10.01 12.32 15.89
C ILE A 130 -11.22 12.61 15.01
N THR A 131 -11.33 13.82 14.49
CA THR A 131 -12.39 14.19 13.54
C THR A 131 -11.81 14.34 12.14
N LEU A 132 -12.39 13.61 11.18
CA LEU A 132 -12.06 13.69 9.76
C LEU A 132 -13.20 14.42 9.05
N THR A 133 -12.93 15.61 8.51
CA THR A 133 -13.94 16.40 7.79
C THR A 133 -13.47 16.61 6.35
N THR A 134 -14.38 16.51 5.38
CA THR A 134 -14.13 16.86 3.99
C THR A 134 -15.11 17.91 3.51
N PHE A 135 -14.61 18.88 2.73
CA PHE A 135 -15.46 19.91 2.14
C PHE A 135 -14.77 20.56 0.93
N ASN A 136 -15.59 21.23 0.09
CA ASN A 136 -15.10 22.02 -1.03
C ASN A 136 -14.76 23.44 -0.56
N ARG A 137 -13.70 24.02 -1.08
CA ARG A 137 -13.31 25.40 -0.80
C ARG A 137 -12.79 26.09 -2.05
N TYR A 138 -13.34 27.26 -2.34
CA TYR A 138 -12.80 28.17 -3.34
C TYR A 138 -12.01 29.30 -2.65
N LEU A 139 -10.78 29.52 -3.10
CA LEU A 139 -9.97 30.65 -2.68
C LEU A 139 -9.93 31.65 -3.83
N ASP A 140 -10.48 32.83 -3.62
CA ASP A 140 -10.55 33.93 -4.60
C ASP A 140 -9.27 34.77 -4.65
N MET A 141 -8.41 34.60 -3.67
CA MET A 141 -7.09 35.18 -3.58
C MET A 141 -6.13 34.24 -2.85
N GLU A 142 -4.87 34.49 -3.07
CA GLU A 142 -3.79 33.83 -2.37
C GLU A 142 -3.86 34.07 -0.85
N VAL A 143 -3.61 33.04 -0.07
CA VAL A 143 -3.66 33.09 1.39
C VAL A 143 -2.30 32.64 1.96
N ASP A 144 -1.71 33.49 2.79
CA ASP A 144 -0.50 33.18 3.55
C ASP A 144 -0.88 32.46 4.85
N ARG A 145 -0.49 31.20 4.97
CA ARG A 145 -0.78 30.29 6.10
C ARG A 145 0.51 29.62 6.54
N TYR A 146 0.44 28.34 6.93
CA TYR A 146 1.66 27.53 7.14
C TYR A 146 2.56 27.56 5.90
N GLU A 147 1.94 27.48 4.72
CA GLU A 147 2.56 27.77 3.44
C GLU A 147 1.64 28.68 2.60
N ARG A 148 2.19 29.22 1.55
CA ARG A 148 1.47 30.11 0.63
C ARG A 148 0.55 29.29 -0.26
N ILE A 149 -0.77 29.41 -0.08
CA ILE A 149 -1.80 28.68 -0.84
C ILE A 149 -2.31 29.62 -1.94
N VAL A 150 -2.18 29.20 -3.18
CA VAL A 150 -2.60 30.00 -4.34
C VAL A 150 -4.12 30.02 -4.51
N GLU A 151 -4.64 30.97 -5.27
CA GLU A 151 -6.05 30.99 -5.65
C GLU A 151 -6.45 29.73 -6.41
N GLY A 152 -7.67 29.22 -6.19
CA GLY A 152 -8.16 28.03 -6.86
C GLY A 152 -9.31 27.32 -6.14
N GLU A 153 -9.81 26.28 -6.79
CA GLU A 153 -10.84 25.39 -6.24
C GLU A 153 -10.16 24.16 -5.61
N TYR A 154 -10.48 23.89 -4.35
CA TYR A 154 -9.84 22.85 -3.57
C TYR A 154 -10.86 21.91 -2.92
N VAL A 155 -10.49 20.66 -2.80
CA VAL A 155 -11.07 19.69 -1.88
C VAL A 155 -10.21 19.70 -0.63
N ILE A 156 -10.84 19.92 0.52
CA ILE A 156 -10.15 19.98 1.80
C ILE A 156 -10.38 18.66 2.55
N LEU A 157 -9.29 18.07 3.05
CA LEU A 157 -9.33 17.09 4.12
C LEU A 157 -8.83 17.75 5.39
N GLN A 158 -9.71 17.91 6.35
CA GLN A 158 -9.36 18.40 7.68
C GLN A 158 -9.25 17.22 8.65
N ILE A 159 -8.17 17.16 9.41
CA ILE A 159 -7.95 16.18 10.45
C ILE A 159 -7.66 16.93 11.74
N VAL A 160 -8.52 16.72 12.75
CA VAL A 160 -8.41 17.36 14.06
C VAL A 160 -8.23 16.28 15.13
N ASP A 161 -7.23 16.45 15.98
CA ASP A 161 -7.01 15.62 17.17
C ASP A 161 -7.04 16.47 18.46
N GLU A 162 -7.41 15.84 19.55
CA GLU A 162 -7.42 16.41 20.91
C GLU A 162 -6.12 16.07 21.68
N GLY A 163 -5.01 15.91 20.95
CA GLY A 163 -3.76 15.44 21.49
C GLY A 163 -2.93 16.51 22.21
N VAL A 164 -1.67 16.17 22.49
CA VAL A 164 -0.73 17.06 23.19
C VAL A 164 -0.31 18.28 22.37
N GLY A 165 -0.67 18.34 21.09
CA GLY A 165 -0.29 19.42 20.20
C GLY A 165 1.19 19.45 19.82
N ILE A 166 1.57 20.48 19.05
CA ILE A 166 2.93 20.67 18.51
C ILE A 166 3.43 22.05 18.96
N ALA A 167 4.63 22.10 19.53
CA ALA A 167 5.27 23.34 19.91
C ALA A 167 5.56 24.22 18.67
N ALA A 168 5.43 25.53 18.81
CA ALA A 168 5.62 26.47 17.70
C ALA A 168 7.02 26.35 17.05
N GLU A 169 8.05 26.04 17.84
CA GLU A 169 9.43 25.84 17.40
C GLU A 169 9.61 24.58 16.53
N ASP A 170 8.68 23.62 16.62
CA ASP A 170 8.74 22.35 15.87
C ASP A 170 7.94 22.38 14.59
N LEU A 171 6.92 23.25 14.49
CA LEU A 171 6.00 23.28 13.33
C LEU A 171 6.71 23.31 11.99
N HIS A 172 7.79 24.05 11.85
CA HIS A 172 8.54 24.15 10.60
C HIS A 172 9.44 22.94 10.32
N ARG A 173 9.63 22.06 11.31
CA ARG A 173 10.53 20.90 11.23
C ARG A 173 9.79 19.56 11.08
N ILE A 174 8.48 19.53 11.34
CA ILE A 174 7.71 18.27 11.34
C ILE A 174 7.77 17.50 10.01
N PHE A 175 8.05 18.19 8.89
CA PHE A 175 8.18 17.57 7.57
C PHE A 175 9.63 17.18 7.22
N GLU A 176 10.62 17.52 8.06
CA GLU A 176 12.01 17.12 7.86
C GLU A 176 12.14 15.59 7.99
N PRO A 177 12.86 14.93 7.07
CA PRO A 177 13.09 13.48 7.18
C PRO A 177 13.76 13.13 8.52
N PHE A 178 13.28 12.05 9.15
CA PHE A 178 13.79 11.53 10.43
C PHE A 178 13.58 12.45 11.63
N TYR A 179 12.89 13.58 11.47
CA TYR A 179 12.56 14.42 12.61
C TYR A 179 11.52 13.76 13.51
N SER A 180 11.85 13.59 14.78
CA SER A 180 10.95 13.05 15.80
C SER A 180 11.46 13.44 17.19
N LYS A 181 10.59 13.94 18.05
CA LYS A 181 10.88 14.14 19.49
C LYS A 181 10.68 12.87 20.31
N LYS A 182 10.21 11.78 19.69
CA LYS A 182 9.95 10.51 20.37
C LYS A 182 11.26 9.74 20.58
N ARG A 183 11.38 9.06 21.74
CA ARG A 183 12.57 8.24 22.03
C ARG A 183 12.67 7.11 21.00
N MET A 184 13.87 6.89 20.45
CA MET A 184 14.17 5.77 19.56
C MET A 184 13.65 4.45 20.17
N GLY A 185 12.83 3.72 19.43
CA GLY A 185 12.36 2.37 19.81
C GLY A 185 10.88 2.25 20.15
N HIS A 186 10.10 3.32 20.33
CA HIS A 186 8.69 3.22 20.76
C HIS A 186 7.65 3.51 19.69
N SER A 187 7.91 4.32 18.66
CA SER A 187 7.09 4.40 17.44
C SER A 187 7.64 5.43 16.45
N GLY A 188 7.45 5.15 15.16
CA GLY A 188 7.69 6.07 14.05
C GLY A 188 9.13 6.15 13.55
N SER A 189 9.30 6.04 12.21
CA SER A 189 10.59 6.22 11.52
C SER A 189 11.00 7.71 11.40
N GLY A 190 10.12 8.65 11.76
CA GLY A 190 10.29 10.06 11.44
C GLY A 190 10.10 10.40 9.96
N LEU A 191 9.62 9.45 9.15
CA LEU A 191 9.39 9.61 7.72
C LEU A 191 7.92 9.90 7.37
N GLY A 192 6.98 9.57 8.26
CA GLY A 192 5.56 9.68 7.98
C GLY A 192 5.12 11.08 7.53
N MET A 193 5.57 12.13 8.22
CA MET A 193 5.24 13.51 7.82
C MET A 193 5.97 13.96 6.55
N THR A 194 7.17 13.45 6.29
CA THR A 194 7.88 13.66 5.01
C THR A 194 7.10 13.03 3.84
N VAL A 195 6.50 11.84 4.06
CA VAL A 195 5.62 11.20 3.08
C VAL A 195 4.37 12.05 2.84
N VAL A 196 3.76 12.61 3.90
CA VAL A 196 2.62 13.55 3.78
C VAL A 196 3.00 14.74 2.90
N TRP A 197 4.12 15.40 3.21
CA TRP A 197 4.61 16.56 2.46
C TRP A 197 4.84 16.24 0.97
N ASN A 198 5.58 15.18 0.68
CA ASN A 198 5.88 14.79 -0.69
C ASN A 198 4.61 14.40 -1.46
N THR A 199 3.69 13.69 -0.81
CA THR A 199 2.39 13.37 -1.42
C THR A 199 1.64 14.64 -1.79
N LEU A 200 1.58 15.64 -0.91
CA LEU A 200 0.94 16.92 -1.22
C LEU A 200 1.60 17.62 -2.41
N LYS A 201 2.93 17.72 -2.41
CA LYS A 201 3.67 18.39 -3.49
C LYS A 201 3.53 17.67 -4.84
N ASP A 202 3.52 16.35 -4.83
CA ASP A 202 3.29 15.54 -6.04
C ASP A 202 1.87 15.69 -6.60
N HIS A 203 0.90 16.10 -5.76
CA HIS A 203 -0.50 16.35 -6.15
C HIS A 203 -0.82 17.85 -6.34
N GLY A 204 0.19 18.74 -6.31
CA GLY A 204 -0.02 20.19 -6.37
C GLY A 204 -0.81 20.74 -5.18
N GLY A 205 -0.82 20.00 -4.07
CA GLY A 205 -1.57 20.36 -2.87
C GLY A 205 -0.75 21.20 -1.89
N PHE A 206 -1.46 21.69 -0.87
CA PHE A 206 -0.92 22.51 0.19
C PHE A 206 -1.42 22.03 1.55
N VAL A 207 -0.78 22.48 2.63
CA VAL A 207 -1.20 22.20 3.99
C VAL A 207 -1.25 23.48 4.82
N ASP A 208 -2.27 23.59 5.67
CA ASP A 208 -2.32 24.56 6.77
C ASP A 208 -2.36 23.79 8.09
N ILE A 209 -1.66 24.32 9.12
CA ILE A 209 -1.49 23.62 10.37
C ILE A 209 -1.80 24.58 11.51
N HIS A 210 -2.75 24.17 12.34
CA HIS A 210 -3.07 24.88 13.58
C HIS A 210 -2.82 23.94 14.75
N SER A 211 -1.83 24.24 15.54
CA SER A 211 -1.50 23.44 16.72
C SER A 211 -0.95 24.31 17.84
N ARG A 212 -1.25 23.92 19.04
CA ARG A 212 -0.72 24.49 20.27
C ARG A 212 -0.52 23.38 21.30
N GLU A 213 0.58 23.45 22.04
CA GLU A 213 0.82 22.50 23.12
C GLU A 213 -0.36 22.49 24.12
N GLY A 214 -0.93 21.30 24.34
CA GLY A 214 -2.07 21.05 25.20
C GLY A 214 -3.44 21.21 24.56
N ASP A 215 -3.54 21.77 23.35
CA ASP A 215 -4.83 22.06 22.67
C ASP A 215 -5.09 21.17 21.45
N GLY A 216 -4.22 20.17 21.18
CA GLY A 216 -4.33 19.29 20.00
C GLY A 216 -3.79 19.89 18.72
N THR A 217 -4.08 19.22 17.60
CA THR A 217 -3.61 19.65 16.28
C THR A 217 -4.73 19.56 15.24
N ARG A 218 -4.77 20.53 14.33
CA ARG A 218 -5.59 20.53 13.13
C ARG A 218 -4.71 20.64 11.90
N PHE A 219 -4.83 19.66 11.00
CA PHE A 219 -4.26 19.69 9.67
C PHE A 219 -5.36 19.97 8.65
N ASP A 220 -5.22 21.01 7.86
CA ASP A 220 -6.07 21.31 6.71
C ASP A 220 -5.27 21.00 5.43
N VAL A 221 -5.59 19.90 4.77
CA VAL A 221 -4.95 19.43 3.53
C VAL A 221 -5.75 19.94 2.34
N TYR A 222 -5.13 20.76 1.49
CA TYR A 222 -5.73 21.34 0.29
C TYR A 222 -5.29 20.54 -0.93
N LEU A 223 -6.22 19.89 -1.62
CA LEU A 223 -5.97 19.16 -2.87
C LEU A 223 -6.70 19.86 -4.02
N PRO A 224 -6.04 20.19 -5.14
CA PRO A 224 -6.70 20.82 -6.28
C PRO A 224 -7.89 20.01 -6.76
N ALA A 225 -9.05 20.66 -6.87
CA ALA A 225 -10.28 20.04 -7.33
C ALA A 225 -10.28 19.80 -8.85
N THR A 226 -11.00 18.77 -9.30
CA THR A 226 -11.32 18.55 -10.71
C THR A 226 -12.78 18.19 -10.88
N ARG A 227 -13.42 18.72 -11.92
CA ARG A 227 -14.82 18.41 -12.26
C ARG A 227 -14.96 17.20 -13.19
N GLU A 228 -13.87 16.51 -13.44
CA GLU A 228 -13.91 15.28 -14.22
C GLU A 228 -14.62 14.18 -13.46
N GLU A 229 -15.38 13.36 -14.18
CA GLU A 229 -16.07 12.21 -13.58
C GLU A 229 -15.12 11.05 -13.30
N ILE A 230 -15.38 10.35 -12.21
CA ILE A 230 -14.66 9.11 -11.89
C ILE A 230 -14.99 8.07 -12.96
N GLY A 231 -13.97 7.56 -13.65
CA GLY A 231 -14.13 6.40 -14.52
C GLY A 231 -14.76 5.24 -13.75
N LYS A 232 -15.71 4.50 -14.37
CA LYS A 232 -16.42 3.41 -13.68
C LYS A 232 -15.44 2.51 -12.93
N PRO A 233 -15.63 2.28 -11.60
CA PRO A 233 -14.81 1.37 -10.84
C PRO A 233 -14.96 -0.04 -11.43
N ALA A 234 -13.86 -0.79 -11.54
CA ALA A 234 -13.95 -2.23 -11.66
C ALA A 234 -14.69 -2.76 -10.41
N GLU A 235 -15.72 -3.55 -10.60
CA GLU A 235 -16.54 -4.10 -9.52
C GLU A 235 -15.66 -4.77 -8.46
N ARG A 236 -15.81 -4.36 -7.21
CA ARG A 236 -15.16 -5.02 -6.07
C ARG A 236 -15.82 -6.37 -5.86
N ILE A 237 -15.14 -7.43 -6.25
CA ILE A 237 -15.52 -8.79 -5.84
C ILE A 237 -15.11 -8.94 -4.38
N VAL A 238 -16.08 -9.08 -3.50
CA VAL A 238 -15.86 -9.45 -2.09
C VAL A 238 -15.60 -10.96 -2.08
N LEU A 239 -14.35 -11.36 -2.01
CA LEU A 239 -13.96 -12.76 -1.90
C LEU A 239 -13.87 -13.15 -0.42
N GLN A 240 -14.73 -14.07 0.01
CA GLN A 240 -14.74 -14.65 1.36
C GLN A 240 -13.84 -15.88 1.49
N ASP A 241 -13.42 -16.51 0.37
CA ASP A 241 -12.54 -17.67 0.37
C ASP A 241 -11.47 -17.52 -0.73
N TYR A 242 -10.21 -17.69 -0.36
CA TYR A 242 -9.04 -17.61 -1.26
C TYR A 242 -8.28 -18.94 -1.35
N THR A 243 -8.90 -20.03 -0.91
CA THR A 243 -8.39 -21.39 -1.09
C THR A 243 -8.82 -21.98 -2.42
N GLY A 244 -8.10 -22.98 -2.92
CA GLY A 244 -8.43 -23.61 -4.18
C GLY A 244 -7.70 -24.93 -4.41
N CYS A 245 -8.00 -25.58 -5.53
CA CYS A 245 -7.36 -26.85 -5.92
C CYS A 245 -6.78 -26.82 -7.35
N GLU A 246 -6.78 -25.63 -7.94
CA GLU A 246 -6.31 -25.40 -9.30
C GLU A 246 -4.79 -25.57 -9.40
N THR A 247 -4.30 -25.67 -10.64
CA THR A 247 -2.87 -25.82 -10.95
C THR A 247 -2.23 -24.49 -11.24
N LEU A 248 -1.17 -24.16 -10.51
CA LEU A 248 -0.47 -22.90 -10.63
C LEU A 248 0.99 -23.13 -11.05
N LEU A 249 1.55 -22.19 -11.84
CA LEU A 249 2.97 -22.14 -12.13
C LEU A 249 3.55 -20.83 -11.55
N VAL A 250 4.47 -20.97 -10.60
CA VAL A 250 5.23 -19.84 -10.04
C VAL A 250 6.53 -19.70 -10.82
N VAL A 251 6.78 -18.53 -11.38
CA VAL A 251 7.99 -18.21 -12.16
C VAL A 251 8.73 -17.06 -11.48
N ASP A 252 9.91 -17.37 -10.95
CA ASP A 252 10.72 -16.43 -10.16
C ASP A 252 12.20 -16.91 -10.19
N ASP A 253 13.15 -16.05 -10.51
CA ASP A 253 14.57 -16.41 -10.59
C ASP A 253 15.21 -16.56 -9.20
N VAL A 254 14.64 -15.88 -8.17
CA VAL A 254 15.12 -15.92 -6.80
C VAL A 254 14.61 -17.16 -6.07
N PRO A 255 15.48 -18.14 -5.70
CA PRO A 255 15.05 -19.42 -5.10
C PRO A 255 14.19 -19.24 -3.84
N GLU A 256 14.54 -18.31 -2.97
CA GLU A 256 13.85 -18.05 -1.72
C GLU A 256 12.42 -17.51 -1.96
N GLN A 257 12.26 -16.62 -2.94
CA GLN A 257 10.95 -16.05 -3.31
C GLN A 257 10.05 -17.13 -3.91
N ARG A 258 10.63 -17.95 -4.78
CA ARG A 258 9.96 -19.09 -5.40
C ARG A 258 9.48 -20.10 -4.37
N ASP A 259 10.35 -20.48 -3.40
CA ASP A 259 9.98 -21.38 -2.30
C ASP A 259 8.86 -20.84 -1.43
N ILE A 260 8.91 -19.56 -1.05
CA ILE A 260 7.87 -18.88 -0.29
C ILE A 260 6.52 -18.93 -1.02
N ALA A 261 6.49 -18.55 -2.30
CA ALA A 261 5.26 -18.54 -3.08
C ALA A 261 4.66 -19.95 -3.21
N VAL A 262 5.49 -20.95 -3.51
CA VAL A 262 5.07 -22.36 -3.61
C VAL A 262 4.48 -22.86 -2.30
N ARG A 263 5.12 -22.59 -1.16
CA ARG A 263 4.63 -23.01 0.16
C ARG A 263 3.34 -22.31 0.56
N MET A 264 3.25 -20.97 0.34
CA MET A 264 2.04 -20.22 0.64
C MET A 264 0.84 -20.72 -0.15
N LEU A 265 0.99 -20.87 -1.47
CA LEU A 265 -0.07 -21.35 -2.33
C LEU A 265 -0.42 -22.81 -2.09
N GLY A 266 0.58 -23.66 -1.80
CA GLY A 266 0.35 -25.05 -1.39
C GLY A 266 -0.46 -25.17 -0.08
N LYS A 267 -0.23 -24.27 0.90
CA LYS A 267 -1.04 -24.22 2.14
C LYS A 267 -2.48 -23.78 1.89
N LEU A 268 -2.73 -23.03 0.84
CA LEU A 268 -4.08 -22.63 0.40
C LEU A 268 -4.77 -23.74 -0.44
N GLY A 269 -4.12 -24.89 -0.64
CA GLY A 269 -4.69 -26.04 -1.32
C GLY A 269 -4.38 -26.14 -2.82
N TYR A 270 -3.71 -25.16 -3.41
CA TYR A 270 -3.34 -25.15 -4.83
C TYR A 270 -2.26 -26.19 -5.14
N ARG A 271 -2.30 -26.75 -6.36
CA ARG A 271 -1.23 -27.59 -6.91
C ARG A 271 -0.21 -26.71 -7.61
N VAL A 272 0.95 -26.53 -7.00
CA VAL A 272 1.93 -25.54 -7.45
C VAL A 272 3.16 -26.22 -8.04
N THR A 273 3.51 -25.81 -9.26
CA THR A 273 4.80 -26.11 -9.91
C THR A 273 5.62 -24.82 -9.98
N ALA A 274 6.93 -24.94 -10.04
CA ALA A 274 7.83 -23.79 -10.07
C ALA A 274 8.77 -23.85 -11.27
N ALA A 275 9.09 -22.68 -11.82
CA ALA A 275 10.13 -22.47 -12.83
C ALA A 275 11.06 -21.36 -12.36
N ASP A 276 12.35 -21.48 -12.65
CA ASP A 276 13.42 -20.56 -12.23
C ASP A 276 13.75 -19.48 -13.27
N SER A 277 13.06 -19.51 -14.40
CA SER A 277 13.29 -18.59 -15.52
C SER A 277 12.09 -18.53 -16.44
N GLY A 278 12.00 -17.47 -17.26
CA GLY A 278 10.97 -17.35 -18.29
C GLY A 278 11.07 -18.45 -19.32
N GLU A 279 12.29 -18.84 -19.72
CA GLU A 279 12.58 -19.91 -20.64
C GLU A 279 12.03 -21.25 -20.14
N ALA A 280 12.31 -21.61 -18.89
CA ALA A 280 11.81 -22.83 -18.27
C ALA A 280 10.28 -22.83 -18.17
N ALA A 281 9.66 -21.70 -17.90
CA ALA A 281 8.21 -21.56 -17.89
C ALA A 281 7.58 -21.79 -19.27
N VAL A 282 8.16 -21.21 -20.33
CA VAL A 282 7.73 -21.41 -21.72
C VAL A 282 7.85 -22.88 -22.12
N ASP A 283 8.97 -23.51 -21.80
CA ASP A 283 9.19 -24.94 -22.15
C ASP A 283 8.24 -25.87 -21.39
N TYR A 284 7.98 -25.57 -20.11
CA TYR A 284 7.00 -26.31 -19.32
C TYR A 284 5.59 -26.24 -19.94
N LEU A 285 5.14 -25.04 -20.34
CA LEU A 285 3.82 -24.81 -20.90
C LEU A 285 3.61 -25.33 -22.34
N ARG A 286 4.67 -25.74 -23.03
CA ARG A 286 4.55 -26.47 -24.30
C ARG A 286 3.92 -27.86 -24.14
N THR A 287 4.16 -28.50 -23.00
CA THR A 287 3.73 -29.88 -22.73
C THR A 287 2.69 -30.00 -21.62
N GLN A 288 2.68 -29.08 -20.67
CA GLN A 288 1.80 -29.05 -19.52
C GLN A 288 0.86 -27.85 -19.56
N SER A 289 -0.30 -27.93 -18.89
CA SER A 289 -1.23 -26.81 -18.72
C SER A 289 -1.36 -26.43 -17.26
N VAL A 290 -1.54 -25.15 -17.01
CA VAL A 290 -1.85 -24.62 -15.69
C VAL A 290 -3.00 -23.62 -15.78
N ASP A 291 -3.74 -23.48 -14.69
CA ASP A 291 -4.90 -22.58 -14.64
C ASP A 291 -4.45 -21.12 -14.50
N LEU A 292 -3.34 -20.86 -13.81
CA LEU A 292 -2.83 -19.50 -13.58
C LEU A 292 -1.30 -19.48 -13.43
N LEU A 293 -0.68 -18.40 -13.90
CA LEU A 293 0.73 -18.07 -13.67
C LEU A 293 0.86 -17.02 -12.55
N VAL A 294 1.86 -17.21 -11.68
CA VAL A 294 2.39 -16.17 -10.80
C VAL A 294 3.77 -15.82 -11.33
N LEU A 295 3.90 -14.69 -12.01
CA LEU A 295 5.05 -14.36 -12.84
C LEU A 295 5.81 -13.15 -12.30
N ASP A 296 7.09 -13.31 -11.97
CA ASP A 296 7.94 -12.16 -11.66
C ASP A 296 8.25 -11.33 -12.91
N MET A 297 8.37 -10.03 -12.70
CA MET A 297 8.67 -9.05 -13.77
C MET A 297 10.15 -9.00 -14.13
N VAL A 298 11.03 -9.25 -13.17
CA VAL A 298 12.48 -9.01 -13.32
C VAL A 298 13.25 -10.28 -13.02
N MET A 299 13.68 -10.98 -14.04
CA MET A 299 14.35 -12.28 -13.94
C MET A 299 15.66 -12.29 -14.77
N PRO A 300 16.74 -11.59 -14.32
CA PRO A 300 18.02 -11.68 -15.00
C PRO A 300 18.70 -13.05 -14.71
N PRO A 301 19.51 -13.61 -15.69
CA PRO A 301 19.89 -13.01 -16.97
C PRO A 301 19.06 -13.50 -18.14
N GLY A 302 17.86 -13.71 -18.22
CA GLY A 302 17.05 -14.25 -19.32
C GLY A 302 15.90 -13.33 -19.74
N MET A 303 14.81 -13.96 -20.18
CA MET A 303 13.58 -13.23 -20.51
C MET A 303 12.99 -12.61 -19.26
N ASP A 304 12.61 -11.32 -19.35
CA ASP A 304 11.81 -10.68 -18.32
C ASP A 304 10.35 -11.18 -18.33
N GLY A 305 9.57 -10.79 -17.33
CA GLY A 305 8.18 -11.22 -17.20
C GLY A 305 7.32 -10.86 -18.40
N LEU A 306 7.51 -9.68 -19.01
CA LEU A 306 6.75 -9.27 -20.19
C LEU A 306 7.07 -10.13 -21.41
N ALA A 307 8.35 -10.33 -21.71
CA ALA A 307 8.77 -11.19 -22.83
C ALA A 307 8.35 -12.64 -22.63
N THR A 308 8.41 -13.13 -21.39
CA THR A 308 7.94 -14.46 -21.00
C THR A 308 6.45 -14.61 -21.27
N TYR A 309 5.63 -13.65 -20.80
CA TYR A 309 4.19 -13.72 -20.99
C TYR A 309 3.78 -13.62 -22.45
N GLN A 310 4.42 -12.77 -23.24
CA GLN A 310 4.19 -12.69 -24.69
C GLN A 310 4.42 -14.04 -25.38
N LYS A 311 5.53 -14.72 -25.09
CA LYS A 311 5.81 -16.05 -25.65
C LYS A 311 4.85 -17.12 -25.17
N ILE A 312 4.38 -17.03 -23.93
CA ILE A 312 3.37 -17.95 -23.40
C ILE A 312 2.04 -17.77 -24.14
N LEU A 313 1.63 -16.51 -24.42
CA LEU A 313 0.42 -16.24 -25.16
C LEU A 313 0.46 -16.74 -26.63
N GLU A 314 1.64 -16.84 -27.26
CA GLU A 314 1.80 -17.48 -28.57
C GLU A 314 1.45 -18.98 -28.54
N ILE A 315 1.71 -19.66 -27.40
CA ILE A 315 1.45 -21.09 -27.19
C ILE A 315 0.04 -21.30 -26.62
N ARG A 316 -0.38 -20.40 -25.71
CA ARG A 316 -1.64 -20.45 -24.96
C ARG A 316 -2.29 -19.07 -24.91
N PRO A 317 -3.08 -18.69 -25.91
CA PRO A 317 -3.63 -17.33 -26.05
C PRO A 317 -4.53 -16.87 -24.89
N ALA A 318 -5.11 -17.80 -24.10
CA ALA A 318 -5.99 -17.49 -22.99
C ALA A 318 -5.32 -17.76 -21.61
N GLN A 319 -3.98 -17.83 -21.53
CA GLN A 319 -3.29 -18.11 -20.29
C GLN A 319 -3.44 -16.96 -19.31
N ARG A 320 -4.06 -17.24 -18.16
CA ARG A 320 -4.21 -16.27 -17.07
C ARG A 320 -2.88 -16.10 -16.33
N ALA A 321 -2.59 -14.87 -15.90
CA ALA A 321 -1.40 -14.56 -15.11
C ALA A 321 -1.65 -13.44 -14.10
N ILE A 322 -1.05 -13.54 -12.92
CA ILE A 322 -0.84 -12.41 -12.01
C ILE A 322 0.64 -12.02 -12.03
N ILE A 323 0.90 -10.75 -11.84
CA ILE A 323 2.24 -10.18 -11.90
C ILE A 323 2.74 -9.98 -10.48
N ALA A 324 3.82 -10.66 -10.08
CA ALA A 324 4.49 -10.42 -8.81
C ALA A 324 5.73 -9.53 -9.02
N SER A 325 5.88 -8.46 -8.25
CA SER A 325 7.07 -7.59 -8.36
C SER A 325 7.34 -6.79 -7.10
N GLY A 326 8.62 -6.53 -6.84
CA GLY A 326 9.06 -5.63 -5.76
C GLY A 326 8.93 -4.14 -6.10
N TYR A 327 8.63 -3.79 -7.35
CA TYR A 327 8.46 -2.40 -7.80
C TYR A 327 7.00 -1.96 -7.80
N ALA A 328 6.76 -0.65 -7.80
CA ALA A 328 5.44 -0.11 -8.14
C ALA A 328 5.08 -0.46 -9.60
N PRO A 329 3.79 -0.49 -9.95
CA PRO A 329 3.36 -0.72 -11.32
C PRO A 329 4.13 0.16 -12.31
N SER A 330 4.76 -0.46 -13.30
CA SER A 330 5.55 0.20 -14.34
C SER A 330 4.78 0.14 -15.68
N ASP A 331 5.27 0.86 -16.68
CA ASP A 331 4.70 0.77 -18.03
C ASP A 331 4.73 -0.68 -18.57
N ARG A 332 5.66 -1.51 -18.11
CA ARG A 332 5.72 -2.95 -18.43
C ARG A 332 4.58 -3.74 -17.78
N VAL A 333 4.22 -3.43 -16.53
CA VAL A 333 3.05 -4.04 -15.86
C VAL A 333 1.78 -3.68 -16.62
N LYS A 334 1.62 -2.41 -17.02
CA LYS A 334 0.49 -1.98 -17.87
C LYS A 334 0.46 -2.71 -19.21
N ALA A 335 1.61 -2.87 -19.85
CA ALA A 335 1.71 -3.61 -21.11
C ALA A 335 1.25 -5.07 -20.94
N MET A 336 1.61 -5.75 -19.85
CA MET A 336 1.11 -7.10 -19.55
C MET A 336 -0.39 -7.12 -19.30
N GLN A 337 -0.93 -6.12 -18.58
CA GLN A 337 -2.38 -6.02 -18.35
C GLN A 337 -3.17 -5.80 -19.66
N VAL A 338 -2.63 -5.01 -20.59
CA VAL A 338 -3.21 -4.85 -21.95
C VAL A 338 -3.20 -6.18 -22.71
N LEU A 339 -2.21 -7.04 -22.48
CA LEU A 339 -2.13 -8.38 -23.06
C LEU A 339 -3.07 -9.40 -22.38
N GLY A 340 -3.75 -9.01 -21.29
CA GLY A 340 -4.70 -9.87 -20.59
C GLY A 340 -4.23 -10.39 -19.23
N ALA A 341 -3.01 -10.07 -18.79
CA ALA A 341 -2.60 -10.38 -17.43
C ALA A 341 -3.49 -9.64 -16.42
N GLY A 342 -3.81 -10.31 -15.33
CA GLY A 342 -4.70 -9.80 -14.30
C GLY A 342 -4.02 -8.92 -13.26
N GLY A 343 -4.25 -9.26 -11.99
CA GLY A 343 -3.82 -8.47 -10.84
C GLY A 343 -2.31 -8.30 -10.72
N TYR A 344 -1.94 -7.25 -10.04
CA TYR A 344 -0.57 -6.97 -9.63
C TYR A 344 -0.39 -7.27 -8.15
N LEU A 345 0.58 -8.10 -7.81
CA LEU A 345 0.93 -8.51 -6.46
C LEU A 345 2.29 -7.93 -6.08
N ARG A 346 2.31 -7.05 -5.09
CA ARG A 346 3.55 -6.41 -4.64
C ARG A 346 4.30 -7.27 -3.64
N LYS A 347 5.56 -7.53 -3.89
CA LYS A 347 6.51 -8.14 -2.93
C LYS A 347 7.00 -7.09 -1.91
N PRO A 348 7.12 -7.42 -0.58
CA PRO A 348 6.72 -8.67 0.04
C PRO A 348 5.20 -8.80 0.20
N TYR A 349 4.68 -10.01 0.10
CA TYR A 349 3.27 -10.32 0.29
C TYR A 349 3.03 -11.32 1.41
N THR A 350 1.84 -11.26 2.01
CA THR A 350 1.35 -12.21 3.01
C THR A 350 0.57 -13.34 2.35
N LEU A 351 0.31 -14.42 3.11
CA LEU A 351 -0.52 -15.54 2.66
C LEU A 351 -1.89 -15.07 2.15
N GLU A 352 -2.52 -14.16 2.88
CA GLU A 352 -3.82 -13.57 2.50
C GLU A 352 -3.74 -12.81 1.16
N LYS A 353 -2.73 -11.96 0.99
CA LYS A 353 -2.58 -11.12 -0.22
C LYS A 353 -2.35 -11.96 -1.47
N ILE A 354 -1.49 -12.98 -1.41
CA ILE A 354 -1.24 -13.86 -2.57
C ILE A 354 -2.47 -14.73 -2.85
N GLY A 355 -3.14 -15.26 -1.82
CA GLY A 355 -4.35 -16.06 -1.98
C GLY A 355 -5.49 -15.27 -2.62
N LEU A 356 -5.72 -14.04 -2.14
CA LEU A 356 -6.73 -13.14 -2.69
C LEU A 356 -6.45 -12.79 -4.16
N ALA A 357 -5.21 -12.45 -4.50
CA ALA A 357 -4.82 -12.11 -5.88
C ALA A 357 -5.04 -13.29 -6.83
N VAL A 358 -4.65 -14.50 -6.40
CA VAL A 358 -4.85 -15.74 -7.18
C VAL A 358 -6.34 -16.01 -7.37
N ARG A 359 -7.15 -15.95 -6.31
CA ARG A 359 -8.58 -16.24 -6.40
C ARG A 359 -9.31 -15.24 -7.28
N GLN A 360 -9.03 -13.96 -7.14
CA GLN A 360 -9.59 -12.90 -8.00
C GLN A 360 -9.35 -13.15 -9.48
N GLU A 361 -8.15 -13.60 -9.85
CA GLU A 361 -7.84 -13.85 -11.26
C GLU A 361 -8.44 -15.16 -11.77
N LEU A 362 -8.50 -16.20 -10.93
CA LEU A 362 -9.14 -17.46 -11.30
C LEU A 362 -10.65 -17.33 -11.47
N ASP A 363 -11.31 -16.46 -10.68
CA ASP A 363 -12.76 -16.22 -10.74
C ASP A 363 -13.16 -15.14 -11.76
N ARG A 364 -12.19 -14.44 -12.36
CA ARG A 364 -12.43 -13.45 -13.41
C ARG A 364 -13.10 -14.11 -14.62
N GLN A 365 -14.29 -13.65 -14.99
CA GLN A 365 -15.04 -14.10 -16.16
C GLN A 365 -14.47 -13.52 -17.46
#